data_2dc6e4b7e3a626e2418d76d597799ce7
#
_entry.id   2dc6e4b7e3a626e2418d76d597799ce7
#
_cell.length_a   1.000
_cell.length_b   1.000
_cell.length_c   1.000
_cell.angle_alpha   90.00
_cell.angle_beta   90.00
_cell.angle_gamma   90.00
#
_symmetry.space_group_name_H-M   'P 1'
#
loop_
_entity.id
_entity.type
_entity.pdbx_description
1 polymer ?
#
loop_
_entity_poly.entity_id
_entity_poly.type
_entity_poly.pdbx_seq_one_letter_code
_entity_poly.pdbx_strand_id
1 'polypeptide(L)'
;MPVSTILASVRQPLATALASVSANVYNHVPESPMPPCVVFVPDSPYLEIETIGKSQVRVKINLTISAVVAYNSNPASLDNIEQLIMSILTVIPNGYIVGEVERPTVQNVGASTMLISDINVSTYYTQTT
;
A
#
# COMPACT_ATOMS: atom_id res chain seq x y z
N MET A 1 -6.46 -15.06 25.13
CA MET A 1 -6.82 -14.94 23.71
C MET A 1 -5.96 -13.85 23.06
N PRO A 2 -5.27 -14.14 21.98
CA PRO A 2 -4.48 -13.10 21.34
C PRO A 2 -5.38 -12.00 20.79
N VAL A 3 -4.97 -10.78 21.02
CA VAL A 3 -5.67 -9.61 20.49
C VAL A 3 -5.26 -9.45 19.01
N SER A 4 -6.22 -9.22 18.14
CA SER A 4 -5.91 -8.97 16.73
C SER A 4 -5.11 -7.67 16.63
N THR A 5 -4.30 -7.58 15.59
CA THR A 5 -3.47 -6.41 15.34
C THR A 5 -3.77 -5.85 13.95
N ILE A 6 -3.45 -4.58 13.76
CA ILE A 6 -3.59 -3.95 12.45
C ILE A 6 -2.71 -4.69 11.43
N LEU A 7 -1.53 -5.14 11.83
CA LEU A 7 -0.68 -5.94 10.96
C LEU A 7 -1.39 -7.20 10.48
N ALA A 8 -1.94 -7.99 11.43
CA ALA A 8 -2.55 -9.28 11.10
C ALA A 8 -3.87 -9.13 10.35
N SER A 9 -4.64 -8.07 10.65
CA SER A 9 -5.99 -7.91 10.10
C SER A 9 -6.06 -7.04 8.86
N VAL A 10 -5.07 -6.19 8.63
CA VAL A 10 -5.10 -5.19 7.54
C VAL A 10 -3.90 -5.32 6.62
N ARG A 11 -2.69 -5.15 7.13
CA ARG A 11 -1.49 -5.13 6.27
C ARG A 11 -1.12 -6.50 5.73
N GLN A 12 -1.16 -7.52 6.57
CA GLN A 12 -0.76 -8.87 6.15
C GLN A 12 -1.70 -9.48 5.10
N PRO A 13 -3.04 -9.40 5.27
CA PRO A 13 -3.94 -9.89 4.22
C PRO A 13 -3.76 -9.15 2.89
N LEU A 14 -3.52 -7.85 2.94
CA LEU A 14 -3.30 -7.06 1.74
C LEU A 14 -1.96 -7.46 1.08
N ALA A 15 -0.90 -7.64 1.86
CA ALA A 15 0.38 -8.08 1.34
C ALA A 15 0.28 -9.47 0.71
N THR A 16 -0.48 -10.37 1.34
CA THR A 16 -0.70 -11.72 0.81
C THR A 16 -1.45 -11.67 -0.52
N ALA A 17 -2.46 -10.82 -0.64
CA ALA A 17 -3.20 -10.65 -1.88
C ALA A 17 -2.30 -10.10 -2.99
N LEU A 18 -1.40 -9.19 -2.66
CA LEU A 18 -0.49 -8.59 -3.64
C LEU A 18 0.68 -9.50 -4.01
N ALA A 19 0.86 -10.63 -3.32
CA ALA A 19 1.96 -11.55 -3.62
C ALA A 19 1.87 -12.15 -5.02
N SER A 20 0.68 -12.13 -5.64
CA SER A 20 0.49 -12.60 -7.02
C SER A 20 0.98 -11.58 -8.07
N VAL A 21 1.26 -10.35 -7.65
CA VAL A 21 1.80 -9.33 -8.55
C VAL A 21 3.29 -9.59 -8.76
N SER A 22 3.77 -9.40 -10.00
CA SER A 22 5.17 -9.65 -10.34
C SER A 22 6.07 -8.52 -9.83
N ALA A 23 6.13 -8.37 -8.51
CA ALA A 23 6.90 -7.33 -7.84
C ALA A 23 7.21 -7.74 -6.41
N ASN A 24 8.27 -7.16 -5.84
CA ASN A 24 8.56 -7.33 -4.42
C ASN A 24 7.54 -6.55 -3.59
N VAL A 25 7.02 -7.17 -2.54
CA VAL A 25 6.00 -6.53 -1.70
C VAL A 25 6.59 -6.30 -0.30
N TYR A 26 6.57 -5.05 0.13
CA TYR A 26 7.04 -4.65 1.45
C TYR A 26 5.85 -4.09 2.25
N ASN A 27 5.54 -4.69 3.39
CA ASN A 27 4.46 -4.20 4.25
C ASN A 27 4.92 -3.12 5.23
N HIS A 28 6.11 -2.59 5.01
CA HIS A 28 6.71 -1.48 5.76
C HIS A 28 7.68 -0.77 4.80
N VAL A 29 8.19 0.39 5.19
CA VAL A 29 9.14 1.13 4.36
C VAL A 29 10.54 0.56 4.55
N PRO A 30 11.13 -0.10 3.53
CA PRO A 30 12.48 -0.64 3.63
C PRO A 30 13.53 0.45 3.40
N GLU A 31 14.76 0.20 3.83
CA GLU A 31 15.86 1.13 3.57
C GLU A 31 16.22 1.21 2.10
N SER A 32 16.19 0.07 1.42
CA SER A 32 16.62 -0.02 0.02
C SER A 32 15.62 -0.89 -0.76
N PRO A 33 14.50 -0.31 -1.20
CA PRO A 33 13.54 -1.08 -1.98
C PRO A 33 14.12 -1.50 -3.33
N MET A 34 13.82 -2.73 -3.73
CA MET A 34 14.28 -3.30 -5.01
C MET A 34 13.15 -3.23 -6.03
N PRO A 35 13.24 -2.35 -7.04
CA PRO A 35 12.20 -2.27 -8.06
C PRO A 35 12.24 -3.49 -9.01
N PRO A 36 11.10 -3.91 -9.58
CA PRO A 36 9.77 -3.37 -9.27
C PRO A 36 9.32 -3.79 -7.89
N CYS A 37 8.69 -2.87 -7.17
CA CYS A 37 8.23 -3.20 -5.82
C CYS A 37 6.98 -2.42 -5.46
N VAL A 38 6.33 -2.90 -4.40
CA VAL A 38 5.14 -2.29 -3.82
C VAL A 38 5.42 -2.09 -2.34
N VAL A 39 5.26 -0.87 -1.87
CA VAL A 39 5.56 -0.52 -0.48
C VAL A 39 4.31 0.03 0.19
N PHE A 40 3.99 -0.49 1.37
CA PHE A 40 2.87 0.02 2.17
C PHE A 40 3.38 1.13 3.07
N VAL A 41 2.81 2.31 2.94
CA VAL A 41 3.19 3.49 3.70
C VAL A 41 1.97 4.01 4.43
N PRO A 42 2.07 4.29 5.74
CA PRO A 42 0.97 4.93 6.45
C PRO A 42 0.65 6.29 5.82
N ASP A 43 -0.64 6.55 5.62
CA ASP A 43 -1.11 7.83 5.08
C ASP A 43 -1.39 8.80 6.23
N SER A 44 -1.73 10.03 5.91
CA SER A 44 -2.07 11.06 6.89
C SER A 44 -3.49 11.57 6.61
N PRO A 45 -4.42 11.48 7.58
CA PRO A 45 -4.27 10.82 8.87
C PRO A 45 -4.20 9.31 8.71
N TYR A 46 -3.39 8.65 9.53
CA TYR A 46 -3.26 7.20 9.46
C TYR A 46 -4.52 6.50 9.99
N LEU A 47 -4.98 6.93 11.15
CA LEU A 47 -6.18 6.39 11.77
C LEU A 47 -7.22 7.50 11.95
N GLU A 48 -8.45 7.19 11.53
CA GLU A 48 -9.58 8.07 11.79
C GLU A 48 -10.55 7.31 12.70
N ILE A 49 -10.82 7.86 13.88
CA ILE A 49 -11.66 7.19 14.87
C ILE A 49 -13.11 7.29 14.45
N GLU A 50 -13.75 6.11 14.28
CA GLU A 50 -15.17 6.03 13.95
C GLU A 50 -16.02 5.96 15.20
N THR A 51 -15.72 5.01 16.08
CA THR A 51 -16.51 4.73 17.27
C THR A 51 -15.61 4.25 18.39
N ILE A 52 -15.80 4.81 19.58
CA ILE A 52 -15.17 4.33 20.80
C ILE A 52 -16.28 3.86 21.72
N GLY A 53 -16.28 2.57 22.09
CA GLY A 53 -17.25 1.99 22.99
C GLY A 53 -16.56 1.30 24.15
N LYS A 54 -17.37 0.77 25.05
CA LYS A 54 -16.84 0.08 26.25
C LYS A 54 -16.09 -1.20 25.90
N SER A 55 -16.50 -1.86 24.83
CA SER A 55 -15.95 -3.18 24.48
C SER A 55 -15.23 -3.17 23.14
N GLN A 56 -15.23 -2.07 22.40
CA GLN A 56 -14.58 -2.02 21.10
C GLN A 56 -14.24 -0.61 20.68
N VAL A 57 -13.21 -0.52 19.84
CA VAL A 57 -12.82 0.71 19.16
C VAL A 57 -12.83 0.40 17.66
N ARG A 58 -13.53 1.20 16.88
CA ARG A 58 -13.55 1.07 15.42
C ARG A 58 -12.88 2.26 14.80
N VAL A 59 -11.94 1.99 13.91
CA VAL A 59 -11.17 3.04 13.24
C VAL A 59 -11.16 2.79 11.73
N LYS A 60 -11.01 3.87 10.98
CA LYS A 60 -10.71 3.81 9.56
C LYS A 60 -9.20 3.96 9.41
N ILE A 61 -8.59 3.04 8.69
CA ILE A 61 -7.14 3.03 8.47
C ILE A 61 -6.88 3.49 7.06
N ASN A 62 -6.01 4.49 6.92
CA ASN A 62 -5.62 5.02 5.63
C ASN A 62 -4.18 4.62 5.33
N LEU A 63 -4.00 3.93 4.22
CA LEU A 63 -2.69 3.46 3.77
C LEU A 63 -2.43 3.96 2.36
N THR A 64 -1.17 4.13 2.05
CA THR A 64 -0.73 4.39 0.69
C THR A 64 0.04 3.18 0.19
N ILE A 65 -0.35 2.67 -0.97
CA ILE A 65 0.42 1.63 -1.65
C ILE A 65 1.26 2.33 -2.69
N SER A 66 2.57 2.36 -2.49
CA SER A 66 3.50 2.98 -3.43
C SER A 66 3.96 1.94 -4.44
N ALA A 67 3.62 2.13 -5.70
CA ALA A 67 4.10 1.29 -6.80
C ALA A 67 5.39 1.90 -7.32
N VAL A 68 6.46 1.12 -7.35
CA VAL A 68 7.81 1.61 -7.69
C VAL A 68 8.40 0.78 -8.80
N VAL A 69 8.86 1.45 -9.85
CA VAL A 69 9.61 0.81 -10.94
C VAL A 69 10.89 1.59 -11.20
N ALA A 70 11.87 0.91 -11.82
CA ALA A 70 13.10 1.59 -12.22
C ALA A 70 12.80 2.62 -13.31
N TYR A 71 13.44 3.78 -13.24
CA TYR A 71 13.26 4.83 -14.23
C TYR A 71 14.45 4.86 -15.19
N ASN A 72 14.18 4.65 -16.48
CA ASN A 72 15.20 4.55 -17.52
C ASN A 72 15.09 5.65 -18.57
N SER A 73 14.35 6.72 -18.29
CA SER A 73 14.17 7.85 -19.20
C SER A 73 13.60 7.45 -20.56
N ASN A 74 12.77 6.40 -20.60
CA ASN A 74 12.11 5.97 -21.83
C ASN A 74 10.64 5.65 -21.58
N PRO A 75 9.81 5.56 -22.64
CA PRO A 75 8.38 5.30 -22.47
C PRO A 75 8.04 4.00 -21.76
N ALA A 76 8.94 3.00 -21.80
CA ALA A 76 8.70 1.72 -21.16
C ALA A 76 8.56 1.84 -19.62
N SER A 77 9.21 2.84 -19.01
CA SER A 77 9.08 3.07 -17.58
C SER A 77 7.65 3.41 -17.19
N LEU A 78 6.99 4.27 -17.97
CA LEU A 78 5.61 4.64 -17.72
C LEU A 78 4.68 3.45 -17.94
N ASP A 79 4.88 2.70 -19.03
CA ASP A 79 4.10 1.49 -19.28
C ASP A 79 4.24 0.49 -18.16
N ASN A 80 5.46 0.30 -17.64
CA ASN A 80 5.72 -0.64 -16.57
C ASN A 80 4.99 -0.26 -15.29
N ILE A 81 4.99 1.02 -14.92
CA ILE A 81 4.29 1.43 -13.70
C ILE A 81 2.78 1.36 -13.87
N GLU A 82 2.27 1.68 -15.06
CA GLU A 82 0.85 1.55 -15.35
C GLU A 82 0.39 0.11 -15.25
N GLN A 83 1.15 -0.83 -15.79
CA GLN A 83 0.84 -2.25 -15.68
C GLN A 83 0.88 -2.73 -14.23
N LEU A 84 1.87 -2.27 -13.47
CA LEU A 84 1.98 -2.61 -12.06
C LEU A 84 0.77 -2.11 -11.27
N ILE A 85 0.38 -0.85 -11.49
CA ILE A 85 -0.80 -0.26 -10.83
C ILE A 85 -2.05 -1.06 -11.16
N MET A 86 -2.28 -1.38 -12.43
CA MET A 86 -3.46 -2.15 -12.82
C MET A 86 -3.45 -3.55 -12.23
N SER A 87 -2.28 -4.19 -12.14
CA SER A 87 -2.15 -5.49 -11.49
C SER A 87 -2.50 -5.41 -10.02
N ILE A 88 -2.05 -4.36 -9.33
CA ILE A 88 -2.37 -4.14 -7.92
C ILE A 88 -3.89 -3.98 -7.75
N LEU A 89 -4.51 -3.14 -8.58
CA LEU A 89 -5.94 -2.85 -8.46
C LEU A 89 -6.82 -4.08 -8.68
N THR A 90 -6.36 -5.03 -9.49
CA THR A 90 -7.14 -6.24 -9.76
C THR A 90 -7.10 -7.26 -8.64
N VAL A 91 -6.13 -7.17 -7.73
CA VAL A 91 -5.94 -8.16 -6.65
C VAL A 91 -6.25 -7.63 -5.26
N ILE A 92 -6.61 -6.36 -5.14
CA ILE A 92 -6.99 -5.80 -3.83
C ILE A 92 -8.23 -6.54 -3.32
N PRO A 93 -8.18 -7.12 -2.10
CA PRO A 93 -9.31 -7.90 -1.62
C PRO A 93 -10.52 -7.03 -1.26
N ASN A 94 -11.68 -7.68 -1.12
CA ASN A 94 -12.88 -7.00 -0.69
C ASN A 94 -12.68 -6.42 0.72
N GLY A 95 -13.34 -5.31 0.99
CA GLY A 95 -13.22 -4.65 2.29
C GLY A 95 -12.24 -3.49 2.28
N TYR A 96 -11.47 -3.34 1.20
CA TYR A 96 -10.58 -2.20 1.03
C TYR A 96 -11.19 -1.24 0.01
N ILE A 97 -11.09 0.04 0.31
CA ILE A 97 -11.61 1.11 -0.55
C ILE A 97 -10.44 1.79 -1.23
N VAL A 98 -10.44 1.76 -2.56
CA VAL A 98 -9.41 2.46 -3.33
C VAL A 98 -9.89 3.89 -3.58
N GLY A 99 -9.12 4.85 -3.14
CA GLY A 99 -9.42 6.26 -3.40
C GLY A 99 -8.81 6.71 -4.71
N GLU A 100 -7.73 7.46 -4.64
CA GLU A 100 -7.09 8.02 -5.82
C GLU A 100 -5.77 7.32 -6.11
N VAL A 101 -5.41 7.30 -7.40
CA VAL A 101 -4.07 6.91 -7.84
C VAL A 101 -3.38 8.18 -8.30
N GLU A 102 -2.31 8.56 -7.62
CA GLU A 102 -1.61 9.78 -7.95
C GLU A 102 -0.69 9.57 -9.15
N ARG A 103 -0.39 10.67 -9.84
CA ARG A 103 0.44 10.59 -11.03
C ARG A 103 1.84 10.08 -10.70
N PRO A 104 2.46 9.30 -11.59
CA PRO A 104 3.83 8.84 -11.37
C PRO A 104 4.80 10.02 -11.31
N THR A 105 5.73 9.97 -10.36
CA THR A 105 6.77 10.98 -10.21
C THR A 105 8.13 10.31 -10.17
N VAL A 106 9.14 11.00 -10.67
CA VAL A 106 10.52 10.53 -10.66
C VAL A 106 11.16 10.94 -9.33
N GLN A 107 11.73 9.98 -8.63
CA GLN A 107 12.38 10.23 -7.35
C GLN A 107 13.69 9.47 -7.27
N ASN A 108 14.66 10.05 -6.57
CA ASN A 108 15.92 9.37 -6.27
C ASN A 108 15.78 8.65 -4.94
N VAL A 109 16.05 7.35 -4.93
CA VAL A 109 16.03 6.53 -3.73
C VAL A 109 17.41 5.91 -3.60
N GLY A 110 18.21 6.42 -2.64
CA GLY A 110 19.61 6.06 -2.56
C GLY A 110 20.35 6.51 -3.82
N ALA A 111 21.06 5.59 -4.45
CA ALA A 111 21.83 5.86 -5.68
C ALA A 111 20.99 5.61 -6.95
N SER A 112 19.75 5.22 -6.81
CA SER A 112 18.90 4.83 -7.95
C SER A 112 17.81 5.85 -8.20
N THR A 113 17.46 6.04 -9.48
CA THR A 113 16.31 6.86 -9.88
C THR A 113 15.13 5.93 -10.13
N MET A 114 13.99 6.25 -9.53
CA MET A 114 12.80 5.41 -9.59
C MET A 114 11.59 6.24 -9.98
N LEU A 115 10.63 5.58 -10.61
CA LEU A 115 9.32 6.15 -10.91
C LEU A 115 8.33 5.59 -9.90
N ILE A 116 7.64 6.47 -9.18
CA ILE A 116 6.77 6.09 -8.05
C ILE A 116 5.38 6.66 -8.26
N SER A 117 4.37 5.83 -8.05
CA SER A 117 2.97 6.26 -8.04
C SER A 117 2.29 5.75 -6.79
N ASP A 118 1.56 6.62 -6.11
CA ASP A 118 0.89 6.28 -4.86
C ASP A 118 -0.59 5.98 -5.09
N ILE A 119 -1.06 4.90 -4.49
CA ILE A 119 -2.46 4.47 -4.52
C ILE A 119 -3.02 4.63 -3.11
N ASN A 120 -4.04 5.45 -2.94
CA ASN A 120 -4.66 5.67 -1.64
C ASN A 120 -5.68 4.57 -1.37
N VAL A 121 -5.51 3.85 -0.27
CA VAL A 121 -6.37 2.73 0.11
C VAL A 121 -6.80 2.91 1.56
N SER A 122 -8.06 2.60 1.84
CA SER A 122 -8.57 2.65 3.21
C SER A 122 -9.40 1.43 3.53
N THR A 123 -9.47 1.09 4.81
CA THR A 123 -10.32 0.01 5.31
C THR A 123 -10.68 0.31 6.76
N TYR A 124 -11.60 -0.48 7.30
CA TYR A 124 -12.02 -0.34 8.68
C TYR A 124 -11.44 -1.47 9.51
N TYR A 125 -11.10 -1.17 10.74
CA TYR A 125 -10.57 -2.13 11.70
C TYR A 125 -11.28 -1.93 13.04
N THR A 126 -11.72 -3.03 13.63
CA THR A 126 -12.37 -3.01 14.94
C THR A 126 -11.52 -3.80 15.94
N GLN A 127 -11.12 -3.14 17.00
CA GLN A 127 -10.37 -3.75 18.10
C GLN A 127 -11.34 -4.00 19.25
N THR A 128 -11.48 -5.26 19.66
CA THR A 128 -12.29 -5.62 20.82
C THR A 128 -11.42 -5.65 22.06
N THR A 129 -12.00 -5.25 23.17
CA THR A 129 -11.31 -5.23 24.45
C THR A 129 -11.85 -6.30 25.41
#